data_5c18fae0be140c39ae5fb4f50bbb394d
#
_entry.id   5c18fae0be140c39ae5fb4f50bbb394d
#
_cell.length_a   1.000
_cell.length_b   1.000
_cell.length_c   1.000
_cell.angle_alpha   90.00
_cell.angle_beta   90.00
_cell.angle_gamma   90.00
#
_symmetry.space_group_name_H-M   'P 1'
#
loop_
_entity.id
_entity.type
_entity.pdbx_description
1 polymer ?
#
loop_
_entity_poly.entity_id
_entity_poly.type
_entity_poly.pdbx_seq_one_letter_code
_entity_poly.pdbx_strand_id
1 'polypeptide(L)'
;TNHYPAVLKTLKPQNFAEFGETFIKDTQIHRGSAPFFIDKMPNNFRHIGLISLMLPNAKIIDARRHPMGCCFSGFKQLFAEGQEFTYGLEEVGTYYKDYVDLMDHWDKVFPGKVLRVQYEDVVADLDTQVRRILDYCGLEFEESCISFYENERSVRTPSSEQVRQPIYQSGVEQWKNFEDYLDPLKDSLGPVLDRYPI
;
A
#
# COMPACT_ATOMS: atom_id res chain seq x y z
N THR A 1 -9.01 -30.79 0.25
CA THR A 1 -9.48 -29.50 0.84
C THR A 1 -8.93 -28.38 -0.03
N ASN A 2 -9.80 -27.62 -0.67
CA ASN A 2 -9.36 -26.46 -1.44
C ASN A 2 -8.91 -25.36 -0.47
N HIS A 3 -7.65 -24.95 -0.56
CA HIS A 3 -7.12 -23.83 0.20
C HIS A 3 -7.32 -22.51 -0.56
N TYR A 4 -7.28 -21.40 0.15
CA TYR A 4 -7.24 -20.06 -0.46
C TYR A 4 -6.00 -19.91 -1.38
N PRO A 5 -6.10 -19.32 -2.57
CA PRO A 5 -7.30 -18.70 -3.16
C PRO A 5 -8.24 -19.67 -3.92
N ALA A 6 -7.84 -20.91 -4.16
CA ALA A 6 -8.59 -21.86 -4.99
C ALA A 6 -10.02 -22.13 -4.47
N VAL A 7 -10.24 -22.09 -3.15
CA VAL A 7 -11.54 -22.25 -2.52
C VAL A 7 -12.58 -21.23 -3.00
N LEU A 8 -12.17 -20.04 -3.39
CA LEU A 8 -13.06 -18.96 -3.86
C LEU A 8 -13.93 -19.39 -5.06
N LYS A 9 -13.42 -20.31 -5.90
CA LYS A 9 -14.15 -20.86 -7.04
C LYS A 9 -15.38 -21.70 -6.65
N THR A 10 -15.44 -22.16 -5.41
CA THR A 10 -16.55 -22.99 -4.90
C THR A 10 -17.62 -22.17 -4.18
N LEU A 11 -17.37 -20.87 -3.96
CA LEU A 11 -18.26 -19.98 -3.24
C LEU A 11 -19.31 -19.37 -4.18
N LYS A 12 -20.48 -19.06 -3.59
CA LYS A 12 -21.56 -18.36 -4.27
C LYS A 12 -21.44 -16.85 -4.02
N PRO A 13 -22.02 -15.99 -4.89
CA PRO A 13 -22.02 -14.54 -4.68
C PRO A 13 -22.48 -14.10 -3.29
N GLN A 14 -23.48 -14.80 -2.72
CA GLN A 14 -23.99 -14.52 -1.39
C GLN A 14 -22.94 -14.71 -0.28
N ASN A 15 -22.02 -15.67 -0.41
CA ASN A 15 -20.98 -15.87 0.58
C ASN A 15 -20.02 -14.68 0.64
N PHE A 16 -19.74 -14.03 -0.51
CA PHE A 16 -18.90 -12.82 -0.53
C PHE A 16 -19.61 -11.64 0.16
N ALA A 17 -20.91 -11.49 -0.02
CA ALA A 17 -21.69 -10.47 0.69
C ALA A 17 -21.64 -10.71 2.21
N GLU A 18 -21.86 -11.95 2.66
CA GLU A 18 -21.78 -12.34 4.07
C GLU A 18 -20.38 -12.06 4.67
N PHE A 19 -19.31 -12.32 3.91
CA PHE A 19 -17.95 -11.98 4.35
C PHE A 19 -17.76 -10.47 4.50
N GLY A 20 -18.27 -9.68 3.55
CA GLY A 20 -18.23 -8.23 3.63
C GLY A 20 -18.98 -7.68 4.83
N GLU A 21 -20.20 -8.15 5.06
CA GLU A 21 -21.02 -7.77 6.22
C GLU A 21 -20.32 -8.14 7.54
N THR A 22 -19.76 -9.35 7.62
CA THR A 22 -18.99 -9.80 8.78
C THR A 22 -17.78 -8.91 9.03
N PHE A 23 -17.00 -8.61 8.00
CA PHE A 23 -15.86 -7.73 8.10
C PHE A 23 -16.26 -6.33 8.62
N ILE A 24 -17.31 -5.74 8.06
CA ILE A 24 -17.82 -4.43 8.49
C ILE A 24 -18.30 -4.48 9.95
N LYS A 25 -18.94 -5.54 10.37
CA LYS A 25 -19.41 -5.73 11.74
C LYS A 25 -18.25 -5.91 12.72
N ASP A 26 -17.31 -6.80 12.41
CA ASP A 26 -16.22 -7.16 13.31
C ASP A 26 -15.21 -6.02 13.49
N THR A 27 -15.00 -5.22 12.44
CA THR A 27 -14.13 -4.03 12.52
C THR A 27 -14.79 -2.84 13.23
N GLN A 28 -16.09 -2.89 13.53
CA GLN A 28 -16.80 -1.76 14.17
C GLN A 28 -16.19 -1.35 15.51
N ILE A 29 -15.64 -2.28 16.29
CA ILE A 29 -15.00 -2.01 17.58
C ILE A 29 -13.75 -1.11 17.46
N HIS A 30 -13.13 -1.05 16.27
CA HIS A 30 -11.94 -0.25 16.00
C HIS A 30 -12.26 1.10 15.34
N ARG A 31 -13.53 1.36 15.05
CA ARG A 31 -14.00 2.54 14.33
C ARG A 31 -14.79 3.46 15.26
N GLY A 32 -14.63 4.77 15.05
CA GLY A 32 -15.50 5.76 15.65
C GLY A 32 -16.82 5.92 14.90
N SER A 33 -17.45 7.10 15.02
CA SER A 33 -18.69 7.47 14.32
C SER A 33 -18.46 8.01 12.89
N ALA A 34 -17.21 8.07 12.42
CA ALA A 34 -16.90 8.55 11.08
C ALA A 34 -17.53 7.66 9.99
N PRO A 35 -18.05 8.27 8.90
CA PRO A 35 -18.70 7.51 7.82
C PRO A 35 -17.71 6.67 7.01
N PHE A 36 -16.42 6.97 7.07
CA PHE A 36 -15.35 6.27 6.38
C PHE A 36 -14.28 5.81 7.36
N PHE A 37 -13.60 4.73 7.01
CA PHE A 37 -12.41 4.25 7.72
C PHE A 37 -11.40 3.70 6.73
N ILE A 38 -10.15 3.66 7.15
CA ILE A 38 -9.05 3.10 6.35
C ILE A 38 -8.64 1.78 6.97
N ASP A 39 -8.68 0.71 6.16
CA ASP A 39 -7.97 -0.53 6.44
C ASP A 39 -6.63 -0.50 5.71
N LYS A 40 -5.53 -0.58 6.45
CA LYS A 40 -4.21 -0.56 5.86
C LYS A 40 -3.37 -1.73 6.37
N MET A 41 -3.06 -2.64 5.45
CA MET A 41 -2.06 -3.69 5.62
C MET A 41 -1.20 -3.76 4.35
N PRO A 42 0.15 -3.76 4.46
CA PRO A 42 1.03 -3.76 3.29
C PRO A 42 0.71 -4.87 2.28
N ASN A 43 0.30 -6.04 2.77
CA ASN A 43 0.06 -7.23 1.94
C ASN A 43 -1.38 -7.34 1.39
N ASN A 44 -2.25 -6.34 1.58
CA ASN A 44 -3.63 -6.35 1.06
C ASN A 44 -3.68 -6.42 -0.48
N PHE A 45 -2.63 -6.00 -1.18
CA PHE A 45 -2.54 -6.13 -2.64
C PHE A 45 -2.75 -7.56 -3.15
N ARG A 46 -2.42 -8.57 -2.33
CA ARG A 46 -2.63 -10.00 -2.63
C ARG A 46 -4.10 -10.39 -2.64
N HIS A 47 -4.96 -9.59 -2.06
CA HIS A 47 -6.36 -9.90 -1.80
C HIS A 47 -7.34 -8.95 -2.49
N ILE A 48 -6.87 -8.08 -3.40
CA ILE A 48 -7.71 -7.07 -4.09
C ILE A 48 -8.93 -7.73 -4.77
N GLY A 49 -8.74 -8.90 -5.39
CA GLY A 49 -9.86 -9.63 -5.99
C GLY A 49 -10.94 -10.01 -4.97
N LEU A 50 -10.55 -10.58 -3.83
CA LEU A 50 -11.48 -10.93 -2.76
C LEU A 50 -12.13 -9.68 -2.14
N ILE A 51 -11.33 -8.65 -1.86
CA ILE A 51 -11.83 -7.37 -1.33
C ILE A 51 -12.88 -6.77 -2.26
N SER A 52 -12.63 -6.79 -3.57
CA SER A 52 -13.58 -6.26 -4.56
C SER A 52 -14.89 -7.05 -4.64
N LEU A 53 -14.86 -8.36 -4.35
CA LEU A 53 -16.05 -9.20 -4.28
C LEU A 53 -16.84 -8.99 -2.98
N MET A 54 -16.14 -8.83 -1.86
CA MET A 54 -16.76 -8.66 -0.53
C MET A 54 -17.28 -7.24 -0.30
N LEU A 55 -16.54 -6.25 -0.79
CA LEU A 55 -16.74 -4.82 -0.55
C LEU A 55 -16.67 -4.05 -1.88
N PRO A 56 -17.67 -4.20 -2.76
CA PRO A 56 -17.61 -3.65 -4.13
C PRO A 56 -17.47 -2.13 -4.17
N ASN A 57 -17.90 -1.42 -3.13
CA ASN A 57 -17.81 0.04 -3.02
C ASN A 57 -16.50 0.52 -2.37
N ALA A 58 -15.64 -0.38 -1.88
CA ALA A 58 -14.35 0.01 -1.32
C ALA A 58 -13.48 0.70 -2.37
N LYS A 59 -12.88 1.82 -1.98
CA LYS A 59 -11.84 2.50 -2.75
C LYS A 59 -10.49 1.86 -2.43
N ILE A 60 -9.71 1.56 -3.46
CA ILE A 60 -8.42 0.90 -3.28
C ILE A 60 -7.32 1.85 -3.73
N ILE A 61 -6.41 2.15 -2.82
CA ILE A 61 -5.27 3.03 -3.07
C ILE A 61 -4.00 2.20 -2.97
N ASP A 62 -3.22 2.17 -4.03
CA ASP A 62 -1.88 1.58 -4.08
C ASP A 62 -0.85 2.67 -3.81
N ALA A 63 -0.40 2.77 -2.56
CA ALA A 63 0.66 3.69 -2.14
C ALA A 63 2.03 3.09 -2.50
N ARG A 64 2.55 3.48 -3.65
CA ARG A 64 3.76 2.94 -4.26
C ARG A 64 4.95 3.88 -4.07
N ARG A 65 6.13 3.30 -4.05
CA ARG A 65 7.39 4.03 -3.92
C ARG A 65 8.42 3.45 -4.90
N HIS A 66 9.45 4.24 -5.23
CA HIS A 66 10.57 3.77 -6.04
C HIS A 66 11.08 2.40 -5.54
N PRO A 67 11.27 1.39 -6.42
CA PRO A 67 11.62 0.02 -6.03
C PRO A 67 12.83 -0.03 -5.09
N MET A 68 13.93 0.60 -5.46
CA MET A 68 15.14 0.66 -4.62
C MET A 68 14.85 1.31 -3.27
N GLY A 69 14.15 2.46 -3.27
CA GLY A 69 13.81 3.18 -2.04
C GLY A 69 12.88 2.39 -1.12
N CYS A 70 11.90 1.68 -1.69
CA CYS A 70 10.97 0.83 -0.95
C CYS A 70 11.68 -0.37 -0.33
N CYS A 71 12.39 -1.15 -1.15
CA CYS A 71 13.07 -2.38 -0.73
C CYS A 71 14.17 -2.10 0.28
N PHE A 72 15.02 -1.09 0.04
CA PHE A 72 16.07 -0.69 0.97
C PHE A 72 15.49 -0.20 2.32
N SER A 73 14.39 0.54 2.29
CA SER A 73 13.71 0.98 3.52
C SER A 73 13.16 -0.20 4.32
N GLY A 74 12.58 -1.20 3.65
CA GLY A 74 12.14 -2.45 4.26
C GLY A 74 13.31 -3.25 4.85
N PHE A 75 14.38 -3.43 4.08
CA PHE A 75 15.58 -4.15 4.49
C PHE A 75 16.24 -3.59 5.76
N LYS A 76 16.27 -2.27 5.92
CA LYS A 76 16.80 -1.61 7.14
C LYS A 76 15.92 -1.78 8.37
N GLN A 77 14.64 -2.08 8.18
CA GLN A 77 13.67 -2.11 9.26
C GLN A 77 13.63 -3.48 9.91
N LEU A 78 13.84 -3.55 11.21
CA LEU A 78 13.60 -4.76 11.99
C LEU A 78 12.08 -4.89 12.22
N PHE A 79 11.44 -5.83 11.53
CA PHE A 79 10.05 -6.20 11.76
C PHE A 79 9.99 -7.34 12.79
N ALA A 80 8.96 -7.30 13.64
CA ALA A 80 8.81 -8.34 14.67
C ALA A 80 8.39 -9.68 14.04
N GLU A 81 7.38 -9.66 13.17
CA GLU A 81 6.81 -10.85 12.52
C GLU A 81 6.18 -10.49 11.17
N GLY A 82 6.07 -11.46 10.28
CA GLY A 82 5.26 -11.41 9.05
C GLY A 82 5.85 -10.64 7.88
N GLN A 83 7.11 -10.22 7.97
CA GLN A 83 7.83 -9.52 6.91
C GLN A 83 9.24 -10.09 6.72
N GLU A 84 9.41 -11.40 6.88
CA GLU A 84 10.70 -12.09 6.88
C GLU A 84 11.45 -11.94 5.55
N PHE A 85 10.72 -11.77 4.45
CA PHE A 85 11.29 -11.49 3.13
C PHE A 85 12.09 -10.18 3.05
N THR A 86 11.93 -9.28 4.03
CA THR A 86 12.69 -8.02 4.05
C THR A 86 14.11 -8.17 4.57
N TYR A 87 14.47 -9.31 5.15
CA TYR A 87 15.80 -9.55 5.73
C TYR A 87 16.88 -9.93 4.71
N GLY A 88 16.51 -10.15 3.45
CA GLY A 88 17.44 -10.37 2.35
C GLY A 88 17.17 -9.41 1.19
N LEU A 89 18.24 -8.96 0.52
CA LEU A 89 18.14 -8.04 -0.61
C LEU A 89 17.48 -8.70 -1.82
N GLU A 90 17.79 -9.95 -2.09
CA GLU A 90 17.20 -10.72 -3.19
C GLU A 90 15.72 -11.03 -2.93
N GLU A 91 15.40 -11.44 -1.70
CA GLU A 91 14.04 -11.79 -1.29
C GLU A 91 13.11 -10.59 -1.34
N VAL A 92 13.54 -9.43 -0.84
CA VAL A 92 12.72 -8.22 -0.87
C VAL A 92 12.54 -7.69 -2.29
N GLY A 93 13.58 -7.81 -3.15
CA GLY A 93 13.49 -7.45 -4.55
C GLY A 93 12.55 -8.37 -5.33
N THR A 94 12.65 -9.68 -5.13
CA THR A 94 11.73 -10.67 -5.70
C THR A 94 10.29 -10.41 -5.27
N TYR A 95 10.06 -10.16 -3.98
CA TYR A 95 8.72 -9.85 -3.46
C TYR A 95 8.14 -8.56 -4.07
N TYR A 96 8.97 -7.54 -4.25
CA TYR A 96 8.53 -6.29 -4.90
C TYR A 96 8.17 -6.52 -6.37
N LYS A 97 8.93 -7.32 -7.10
CA LYS A 97 8.63 -7.70 -8.47
C LYS A 97 7.30 -8.45 -8.56
N ASP A 98 7.09 -9.45 -7.71
CA ASP A 98 5.83 -10.20 -7.66
C ASP A 98 4.64 -9.29 -7.33
N TYR A 99 4.85 -8.29 -6.45
CA TYR A 99 3.84 -7.26 -6.17
C TYR A 99 3.50 -6.46 -7.43
N VAL A 100 4.49 -5.99 -8.18
CA VAL A 100 4.26 -5.24 -9.43
C VAL A 100 3.50 -6.08 -10.45
N ASP A 101 3.92 -7.32 -10.66
CA ASP A 101 3.27 -8.24 -11.61
C ASP A 101 1.81 -8.50 -11.22
N LEU A 102 1.52 -8.62 -9.93
CA LEU A 102 0.16 -8.80 -9.43
C LEU A 102 -0.67 -7.52 -9.56
N MET A 103 -0.09 -6.35 -9.34
CA MET A 103 -0.80 -5.07 -9.55
C MET A 103 -1.11 -4.84 -11.03
N ASP A 104 -0.20 -5.19 -11.95
CA ASP A 104 -0.46 -5.18 -13.40
C ASP A 104 -1.61 -6.13 -13.77
N HIS A 105 -1.72 -7.27 -13.09
CA HIS A 105 -2.86 -8.16 -13.26
C HIS A 105 -4.17 -7.49 -12.81
N TRP A 106 -4.18 -6.85 -11.64
CA TRP A 106 -5.38 -6.16 -11.14
C TRP A 106 -5.80 -5.00 -12.04
N ASP A 107 -4.87 -4.24 -12.60
CA ASP A 107 -5.16 -3.18 -13.56
C ASP A 107 -5.86 -3.71 -14.83
N LYS A 108 -5.50 -4.93 -15.27
CA LYS A 108 -6.15 -5.60 -16.41
C LYS A 108 -7.55 -6.14 -16.07
N VAL A 109 -7.70 -6.72 -14.86
CA VAL A 109 -8.95 -7.37 -14.44
C VAL A 109 -9.98 -6.35 -13.95
N PHE A 110 -9.54 -5.29 -13.32
CA PHE A 110 -10.35 -4.22 -12.74
C PHE A 110 -9.88 -2.82 -13.20
N PRO A 111 -10.03 -2.47 -14.48
CA PRO A 111 -9.55 -1.19 -14.98
C PRO A 111 -10.12 -0.01 -14.18
N GLY A 112 -9.24 0.87 -13.69
CA GLY A 112 -9.63 2.07 -12.93
C GLY A 112 -10.12 1.83 -11.49
N LYS A 113 -10.08 0.58 -11.00
CA LYS A 113 -10.49 0.25 -9.62
C LYS A 113 -9.43 0.60 -8.57
N VAL A 114 -8.17 0.64 -8.96
CA VAL A 114 -7.06 0.95 -8.05
C VAL A 114 -6.46 2.30 -8.41
N LEU A 115 -6.43 3.22 -7.45
CA LEU A 115 -5.71 4.47 -7.61
C LEU A 115 -4.26 4.26 -7.23
N ARG A 116 -3.34 4.39 -8.20
CA ARG A 116 -1.90 4.39 -7.91
C ARG A 116 -1.43 5.76 -7.47
N VAL A 117 -0.75 5.81 -6.33
CA VAL A 117 -0.18 7.02 -5.73
C VAL A 117 1.31 6.79 -5.54
N GLN A 118 2.14 7.52 -6.30
CA GLN A 118 3.59 7.46 -6.14
C GLN A 118 4.02 8.36 -4.98
N TYR A 119 4.79 7.81 -4.07
CA TYR A 119 5.30 8.55 -2.90
C TYR A 119 6.11 9.78 -3.31
N GLU A 120 6.92 9.64 -4.34
CA GLU A 120 7.77 10.71 -4.87
C GLU A 120 6.95 11.89 -5.40
N ASP A 121 5.82 11.61 -6.08
CA ASP A 121 4.88 12.65 -6.53
C ASP A 121 4.21 13.36 -5.35
N VAL A 122 3.86 12.59 -4.29
CA VAL A 122 3.29 13.18 -3.05
C VAL A 122 4.30 14.10 -2.36
N VAL A 123 5.58 13.69 -2.35
CA VAL A 123 6.66 14.52 -1.77
C VAL A 123 6.93 15.77 -2.60
N ALA A 124 6.81 15.68 -3.93
CA ALA A 124 7.04 16.79 -4.85
C ALA A 124 5.88 17.80 -4.84
N ASP A 125 4.64 17.33 -4.77
CA ASP A 125 3.42 18.17 -4.81
C ASP A 125 2.30 17.55 -3.97
N LEU A 126 2.36 17.81 -2.67
CA LEU A 126 1.42 17.27 -1.69
C LEU A 126 -0.02 17.70 -1.98
N ASP A 127 -0.25 18.98 -2.27
CA ASP A 127 -1.60 19.52 -2.46
C ASP A 127 -2.32 18.86 -3.64
N THR A 128 -1.69 18.82 -4.80
CA THR A 128 -2.26 18.18 -5.99
C THR A 128 -2.53 16.70 -5.75
N GLN A 129 -1.62 15.97 -5.11
CA GLN A 129 -1.81 14.54 -4.87
C GLN A 129 -2.91 14.27 -3.84
N VAL A 130 -3.02 15.07 -2.78
CA VAL A 130 -4.11 14.95 -1.81
C VAL A 130 -5.45 15.20 -2.47
N ARG A 131 -5.60 16.24 -3.28
CA ARG A 131 -6.85 16.52 -4.02
C ARG A 131 -7.22 15.36 -4.95
N ARG A 132 -6.26 14.80 -5.66
CA ARG A 132 -6.47 13.62 -6.54
C ARG A 132 -6.96 12.39 -5.75
N ILE A 133 -6.39 12.15 -4.57
CA ILE A 133 -6.80 11.05 -3.70
C ILE A 133 -8.23 11.28 -3.18
N LEU A 134 -8.54 12.48 -2.71
CA LEU A 134 -9.87 12.81 -2.20
C LEU A 134 -10.94 12.74 -3.29
N ASP A 135 -10.66 13.25 -4.49
CA ASP A 135 -11.56 13.15 -5.65
C ASP A 135 -11.86 11.68 -5.98
N TYR A 136 -10.84 10.83 -6.07
CA TYR A 136 -11.02 9.39 -6.26
C TYR A 136 -11.89 8.75 -5.16
N CYS A 137 -11.74 9.20 -3.92
CA CYS A 137 -12.53 8.70 -2.78
C CYS A 137 -13.96 9.28 -2.76
N GLY A 138 -14.25 10.35 -3.51
CA GLY A 138 -15.50 11.09 -3.46
C GLY A 138 -15.63 11.91 -2.17
N LEU A 139 -14.52 12.44 -1.68
CA LEU A 139 -14.43 13.26 -0.47
C LEU A 139 -14.09 14.71 -0.83
N GLU A 140 -14.64 15.65 -0.09
CA GLU A 140 -14.26 17.05 -0.22
C GLU A 140 -12.87 17.31 0.35
N PHE A 141 -12.20 18.34 -0.20
CA PHE A 141 -10.90 18.75 0.30
C PHE A 141 -11.05 19.51 1.61
N GLU A 142 -10.17 19.18 2.56
CA GLU A 142 -10.00 19.90 3.83
C GLU A 142 -8.53 20.28 4.00
N GLU A 143 -8.25 21.50 4.48
CA GLU A 143 -6.89 22.00 4.71
C GLU A 143 -6.10 21.14 5.70
N SER A 144 -6.78 20.52 6.65
CA SER A 144 -6.22 19.57 7.61
C SER A 144 -5.55 18.35 6.96
N CYS A 145 -5.92 18.02 5.72
CA CYS A 145 -5.28 16.93 4.96
C CYS A 145 -3.84 17.29 4.55
N ILE A 146 -3.54 18.58 4.38
CA ILE A 146 -2.19 19.08 4.07
C ILE A 146 -1.37 19.24 5.36
N SER A 147 -1.97 19.71 6.43
CA SER A 147 -1.35 19.89 7.75
C SER A 147 -1.41 18.61 8.60
N PHE A 148 -1.28 17.43 7.98
CA PHE A 148 -1.43 16.12 8.64
C PHE A 148 -0.53 15.93 9.87
N TYR A 149 0.62 16.60 9.92
CA TYR A 149 1.58 16.55 11.01
C TYR A 149 1.11 17.24 12.31
N GLU A 150 0.09 18.08 12.21
CA GLU A 150 -0.54 18.73 13.37
C GLU A 150 -1.55 17.81 14.08
N ASN A 151 -1.85 16.65 13.51
CA ASN A 151 -2.80 15.71 14.07
C ASN A 151 -2.24 15.03 15.32
N GLU A 152 -2.95 15.12 16.44
CA GLU A 152 -2.55 14.56 17.74
C GLU A 152 -2.87 13.07 17.91
N ARG A 153 -3.48 12.44 16.91
CA ARG A 153 -3.82 11.01 16.95
C ARG A 153 -2.59 10.16 17.29
N SER A 154 -2.77 9.21 18.21
CA SER A 154 -1.71 8.26 18.56
C SER A 154 -1.30 7.39 17.37
N VAL A 155 -0.02 7.38 17.05
CA VAL A 155 0.58 6.54 16.00
C VAL A 155 1.51 5.52 16.66
N ARG A 156 1.20 4.23 16.49
CA ARG A 156 1.91 3.11 17.14
C ARG A 156 2.79 2.34 16.14
N THR A 157 3.35 3.01 15.16
CA THR A 157 4.22 2.40 14.14
C THR A 157 5.62 3.01 14.19
N PRO A 158 6.64 2.36 13.58
CA PRO A 158 7.99 2.93 13.47
C PRO A 158 8.05 4.32 12.85
N SER A 159 6.98 4.74 12.15
CA SER A 159 6.88 6.06 11.52
C SER A 159 6.30 7.15 12.44
N SER A 160 6.11 6.88 13.75
CA SER A 160 5.45 7.81 14.67
C SER A 160 6.10 9.19 14.71
N GLU A 161 7.43 9.26 14.67
CA GLU A 161 8.18 10.53 14.64
C GLU A 161 8.08 11.22 13.27
N GLN A 162 8.08 10.44 12.20
CA GLN A 162 8.07 10.98 10.83
C GLN A 162 6.74 11.68 10.50
N VAL A 163 5.62 11.14 10.97
CA VAL A 163 4.29 11.71 10.70
C VAL A 163 3.98 12.95 11.52
N ARG A 164 4.87 13.36 12.44
CA ARG A 164 4.78 14.60 13.24
C ARG A 164 5.55 15.76 12.62
N GLN A 165 6.05 15.59 11.42
CA GLN A 165 6.80 16.62 10.71
C GLN A 165 6.17 16.83 9.32
N PRO A 166 6.28 18.04 8.75
CA PRO A 166 5.94 18.24 7.36
C PRO A 166 6.66 17.24 6.47
N ILE A 167 6.06 16.93 5.32
CA ILE A 167 6.66 15.99 4.38
C ILE A 167 8.05 16.47 3.96
N TYR A 168 9.03 15.57 3.90
CA TYR A 168 10.42 15.90 3.60
C TYR A 168 11.01 14.99 2.52
N GLN A 169 11.96 15.52 1.75
CA GLN A 169 12.54 14.84 0.58
C GLN A 169 13.69 13.88 0.93
N SER A 170 14.34 14.06 2.09
CA SER A 170 15.57 13.31 2.42
C SER A 170 15.42 11.79 2.45
N GLY A 171 14.19 11.29 2.60
CA GLY A 171 13.90 9.86 2.56
C GLY A 171 13.83 9.24 1.17
N VAL A 172 13.62 10.05 0.13
CA VAL A 172 13.36 9.57 -1.24
C VAL A 172 14.56 8.83 -1.81
N GLU A 173 15.75 9.40 -1.65
CA GLU A 173 16.98 8.92 -2.29
C GLU A 173 18.00 8.31 -1.31
N GLN A 174 17.62 8.03 -0.08
CA GLN A 174 18.54 7.53 0.94
C GLN A 174 19.30 6.26 0.50
N TRP A 175 18.69 5.40 -0.31
CA TRP A 175 19.31 4.18 -0.84
C TRP A 175 20.53 4.47 -1.70
N LYS A 176 20.64 5.64 -2.35
CA LYS A 176 21.78 6.03 -3.19
C LYS A 176 23.09 6.10 -2.40
N ASN A 177 23.02 6.40 -1.10
CA ASN A 177 24.20 6.41 -0.22
C ASN A 177 24.80 5.01 0.00
N PHE A 178 24.07 3.97 -0.40
CA PHE A 178 24.46 2.56 -0.23
C PHE A 178 24.46 1.81 -1.57
N GLU A 179 24.40 2.54 -2.67
CA GLU A 179 24.18 1.98 -4.00
C GLU A 179 25.19 0.89 -4.37
N ASP A 180 26.45 1.07 -4.02
CA ASP A 180 27.54 0.11 -4.28
C ASP A 180 27.34 -1.26 -3.61
N TYR A 181 26.44 -1.35 -2.63
CA TYR A 181 26.14 -2.58 -1.90
C TYR A 181 24.78 -3.21 -2.29
N LEU A 182 24.08 -2.60 -3.24
CA LEU A 182 22.70 -2.99 -3.58
C LEU A 182 22.58 -3.75 -4.90
N ASP A 183 23.69 -4.25 -5.47
CA ASP A 183 23.65 -5.04 -6.70
C ASP A 183 22.73 -6.28 -6.59
N PRO A 184 22.72 -7.07 -5.49
CA PRO A 184 21.78 -8.19 -5.35
C PRO A 184 20.30 -7.76 -5.42
N LEU A 185 20.00 -6.58 -4.91
CA LEU A 185 18.66 -5.99 -5.00
C LEU A 185 18.34 -5.55 -6.43
N LYS A 186 19.26 -4.87 -7.10
CA LYS A 186 19.08 -4.44 -8.51
C LYS A 186 18.83 -5.64 -9.41
N ASP A 187 19.62 -6.69 -9.25
CA ASP A 187 19.52 -7.92 -10.06
C ASP A 187 18.17 -8.62 -9.85
N SER A 188 17.69 -8.69 -8.61
CA SER A 188 16.40 -9.33 -8.29
C SER A 188 15.19 -8.50 -8.77
N LEU A 189 15.28 -7.18 -8.74
CA LEU A 189 14.26 -6.28 -9.30
C LEU A 189 14.20 -6.34 -10.83
N GLY A 190 15.37 -6.44 -11.48
CA GLY A 190 15.48 -6.58 -12.93
C GLY A 190 14.67 -5.53 -13.70
N PRO A 191 13.81 -5.94 -14.65
CA PRO A 191 13.07 -5.04 -15.54
C PRO A 191 12.12 -4.06 -14.82
N VAL A 192 11.81 -4.29 -13.54
CA VAL A 192 10.97 -3.37 -12.75
C VAL A 192 11.64 -2.00 -12.59
N LEU A 193 12.97 -1.98 -12.50
CA LEU A 193 13.73 -0.72 -12.42
C LEU A 193 13.61 0.11 -13.69
N ASP A 194 13.63 -0.54 -14.85
CA ASP A 194 13.54 0.13 -16.16
C ASP A 194 12.14 0.71 -16.43
N ARG A 195 11.14 0.21 -15.72
CA ARG A 195 9.74 0.59 -15.86
C ARG A 195 9.30 1.68 -14.88
N TYR A 196 10.13 2.06 -13.94
CA TYR A 196 9.71 3.06 -12.95
C TYR A 196 9.58 4.46 -13.60
N PRO A 197 8.51 5.25 -13.25
CA PRO A 197 7.37 4.91 -12.38
C PRO A 197 6.45 3.85 -13.00
N ILE A 198 6.12 2.86 -12.19
CA ILE A 198 5.36 1.66 -12.62
C ILE A 198 3.88 1.92 -12.50
#